data_0328ead6d73ad26f6eeecfe26321fd7e
#
_entry.id   0328ead6d73ad26f6eeecfe26321fd7e
#
_cell.length_a   1.000
_cell.length_b   1.000
_cell.length_c   1.000
_cell.angle_alpha   90.00
_cell.angle_beta   90.00
_cell.angle_gamma   90.00
#
_symmetry.space_group_name_H-M   'P 1'
#
loop_
_entity.id
_entity.type
_entity.pdbx_description
1 polymer ?
#
loop_
_entity_poly.entity_id
_entity_poly.type
_entity_poly.pdbx_seq_one_letter_code
_entity_poly.pdbx_strand_id
1 'polypeptide(L)'
;MKATALYRSASVLLTVAAAGNTYAVVRFWQAGGAGNSTPLPEDHRVLYGPAVLALGIFCSLCVLFAAYLAWHLGTLAKKTPQAIGALGWALFAYQLVGVYLSFTELSGLVRILSVLLTVCTGWAAWLSRGARSVSPAVK
;
A
#
# COMPACT_ATOMS: atom_id res chain seq x y z
N MET A 1 -12.43 -3.17 -18.14
CA MET A 1 -11.76 -2.02 -17.47
C MET A 1 -10.32 -1.96 -17.96
N LYS A 2 -9.75 -0.76 -18.17
CA LYS A 2 -8.35 -0.63 -18.62
C LYS A 2 -7.43 -0.74 -17.40
N ALA A 3 -6.31 -1.47 -17.52
CA ALA A 3 -5.30 -1.62 -16.46
C ALA A 3 -4.85 -0.27 -15.87
N THR A 4 -4.75 0.76 -16.73
CA THR A 4 -4.47 2.15 -16.32
C THR A 4 -5.42 2.68 -15.25
N ALA A 5 -6.73 2.42 -15.38
CA ALA A 5 -7.72 2.91 -14.42
C ALA A 5 -7.56 2.22 -13.07
N LEU A 6 -7.32 0.91 -13.07
CA LEU A 6 -7.09 0.12 -11.85
C LEU A 6 -5.85 0.58 -11.07
N TYR A 7 -4.73 0.79 -11.77
CA TYR A 7 -3.52 1.29 -11.11
C TYR A 7 -3.69 2.72 -10.56
N ARG A 8 -4.42 3.60 -11.27
CA ARG A 8 -4.70 4.95 -10.77
C ARG A 8 -5.63 4.93 -9.57
N SER A 9 -6.69 4.11 -9.60
CA SER A 9 -7.56 3.94 -8.43
C SER A 9 -6.79 3.39 -7.23
N ALA A 10 -5.91 2.40 -7.44
CA ALA A 10 -5.05 1.87 -6.39
C ALA A 10 -4.12 2.95 -5.82
N SER A 11 -3.53 3.82 -6.67
CA SER A 11 -2.69 4.93 -6.23
C SER A 11 -3.45 5.91 -5.32
N VAL A 12 -4.67 6.31 -5.72
CA VAL A 12 -5.50 7.22 -4.91
C VAL A 12 -5.84 6.57 -3.55
N LEU A 13 -6.26 5.31 -3.54
CA LEU A 13 -6.60 4.59 -2.32
C LEU A 13 -5.38 4.45 -1.39
N LEU A 14 -4.19 4.16 -1.94
CA LEU A 14 -2.94 4.10 -1.18
C LEU A 14 -2.58 5.47 -0.58
N THR A 15 -2.77 6.55 -1.32
CA THR A 15 -2.53 7.91 -0.81
C THR A 15 -3.45 8.23 0.37
N VAL A 16 -4.74 7.89 0.25
CA VAL A 16 -5.71 8.05 1.35
C VAL A 16 -5.33 7.18 2.55
N ALA A 17 -4.90 5.93 2.31
CA ALA A 17 -4.45 5.03 3.37
C ALA A 17 -3.21 5.58 4.09
N ALA A 18 -2.22 6.12 3.36
CA ALA A 18 -1.04 6.75 3.95
C ALA A 18 -1.40 7.97 4.81
N ALA A 19 -2.29 8.83 4.32
CA ALA A 19 -2.77 9.99 5.09
C ALA A 19 -3.49 9.56 6.38
N GLY A 20 -4.37 8.54 6.27
CA GLY A 20 -5.08 7.98 7.42
C GLY A 20 -4.13 7.36 8.45
N ASN A 21 -3.12 6.61 8.01
CA ASN A 21 -2.10 6.03 8.88
C ASN A 21 -1.29 7.12 9.57
N THR A 22 -0.82 8.14 8.83
CA THR A 22 -0.09 9.27 9.41
C THR A 22 -0.92 9.99 10.47
N TYR A 23 -2.19 10.28 10.16
CA TYR A 23 -3.10 10.89 11.11
C TYR A 23 -3.26 10.06 12.38
N ALA A 24 -3.48 8.75 12.24
CA ALA A 24 -3.64 7.84 13.36
C ALA A 24 -2.38 7.79 14.24
N VAL A 25 -1.19 7.70 13.62
CA VAL A 25 0.10 7.71 14.34
C VAL A 25 0.32 9.00 15.11
N VAL A 26 0.05 10.16 14.49
CA VAL A 26 0.18 11.46 15.16
C VAL A 26 -0.81 11.60 16.32
N ARG A 27 -2.05 11.18 16.12
CA ARG A 27 -3.07 11.21 17.19
C ARG A 27 -2.71 10.28 18.34
N PHE A 28 -2.21 9.08 18.05
CA PHE A 28 -1.74 8.15 19.07
C PHE A 28 -0.57 8.75 19.86
N TRP A 29 0.39 9.38 19.18
CA TRP A 29 1.51 10.08 19.81
C TRP A 29 1.04 11.23 20.72
N GLN A 30 0.13 12.08 20.25
CA GLN A 30 -0.43 13.19 21.03
C GLN A 30 -1.22 12.71 22.25
N ALA A 31 -1.85 11.55 22.20
CA ALA A 31 -2.58 10.94 23.31
C ALA A 31 -1.67 10.26 24.35
N GLY A 32 -0.35 10.42 24.25
CA GLY A 32 0.61 9.86 25.22
C GLY A 32 1.14 8.47 24.87
N GLY A 33 0.96 8.02 23.62
CA GLY A 33 1.66 6.86 23.07
C GLY A 33 1.25 5.48 23.59
N ALA A 34 0.47 5.41 24.67
CA ALA A 34 -0.05 4.16 25.21
C ALA A 34 -1.56 4.28 25.36
N GLY A 35 -2.30 3.41 24.67
CA GLY A 35 -3.73 3.26 24.95
C GLY A 35 -3.94 3.02 26.46
N ASN A 36 -4.98 3.59 27.01
CA ASN A 36 -5.32 3.69 28.44
C ASN A 36 -5.47 2.37 29.20
N SER A 37 -4.98 1.23 28.70
CA SER A 37 -5.25 -0.09 29.26
C SER A 37 -4.18 -0.66 30.17
N THR A 38 -2.93 -0.17 30.10
CA THR A 38 -1.88 -0.55 31.07
C THR A 38 -0.87 0.58 31.20
N PRO A 39 -0.61 1.11 32.40
CA PRO A 39 0.49 2.04 32.61
C PRO A 39 1.80 1.30 32.38
N LEU A 40 2.42 1.56 31.22
CA LEU A 40 3.81 1.12 31.00
C LEU A 40 4.69 1.87 32.00
N PRO A 41 5.70 1.21 32.61
CA PRO A 41 6.71 1.87 33.43
C PRO A 41 7.29 3.08 32.67
N GLU A 42 7.62 4.16 33.40
CA GLU A 42 8.07 5.43 32.79
C GLU A 42 9.30 5.27 31.86
N ASP A 43 10.21 4.38 32.22
CA ASP A 43 11.38 4.02 31.43
C ASP A 43 11.03 3.42 30.07
N HIS A 44 9.97 2.62 29.97
CA HIS A 44 9.48 2.07 28.71
C HIS A 44 8.78 3.13 27.82
N ARG A 45 8.09 4.10 28.42
CA ARG A 45 7.46 5.21 27.65
C ARG A 45 8.48 6.06 26.91
N VAL A 46 9.63 6.33 27.54
CA VAL A 46 10.70 7.13 26.93
C VAL A 46 11.37 6.38 25.75
N LEU A 47 11.50 5.07 25.84
CA LEU A 47 12.18 4.25 24.82
C LEU A 47 11.28 3.92 23.63
N TYR A 48 10.03 3.50 23.89
CA TYR A 48 9.14 2.99 22.81
C TYR A 48 8.36 4.08 22.09
N GLY A 49 8.07 5.21 22.72
CA GLY A 49 7.30 6.28 22.11
C GLY A 49 7.89 6.82 20.81
N PRO A 50 9.16 7.29 20.78
CA PRO A 50 9.81 7.79 19.57
C PRO A 50 9.98 6.70 18.50
N ALA A 51 10.26 5.45 18.88
CA ALA A 51 10.39 4.33 17.95
C ALA A 51 9.06 4.00 17.25
N VAL A 52 7.95 4.00 17.97
CA VAL A 52 6.62 3.77 17.40
C VAL A 52 6.22 4.90 16.44
N LEU A 53 6.51 6.16 16.80
CA LEU A 53 6.28 7.30 15.91
C LEU A 53 7.12 7.17 14.62
N ALA A 54 8.42 6.91 14.77
CA ALA A 54 9.33 6.76 13.63
C ALA A 54 8.90 5.60 12.71
N LEU A 55 8.55 4.44 13.28
CA LEU A 55 8.05 3.29 12.52
C LEU A 55 6.74 3.59 11.81
N GLY A 56 5.80 4.27 12.48
CA GLY A 56 4.52 4.65 11.89
C GLY A 56 4.67 5.63 10.72
N ILE A 57 5.57 6.62 10.84
CA ILE A 57 5.93 7.53 9.75
C ILE A 57 6.60 6.76 8.61
N PHE A 58 7.53 5.86 8.91
CA PHE A 58 8.20 5.04 7.92
C PHE A 58 7.19 4.18 7.14
N CYS A 59 6.24 3.55 7.82
CA CYS A 59 5.15 2.81 7.17
C CYS A 59 4.34 3.71 6.22
N SER A 60 4.02 4.94 6.64
CA SER A 60 3.31 5.90 5.78
C SER A 60 4.11 6.24 4.52
N LEU A 61 5.41 6.43 4.64
CA LEU A 61 6.30 6.67 3.49
C LEU A 61 6.37 5.48 2.56
N CYS A 62 6.42 4.25 3.07
CA CYS A 62 6.36 3.04 2.25
C CYS A 62 5.05 2.93 1.47
N VAL A 63 3.92 3.27 2.08
CA VAL A 63 2.61 3.29 1.41
C VAL A 63 2.54 4.39 0.34
N LEU A 64 3.08 5.58 0.61
CA LEU A 64 3.18 6.66 -0.39
C LEU A 64 4.08 6.27 -1.57
N PHE A 65 5.18 5.58 -1.30
CA PHE A 65 6.03 5.06 -2.37
C PHE A 65 5.30 4.03 -3.23
N ALA A 66 4.52 3.13 -2.61
CA ALA A 66 3.67 2.20 -3.34
C ALA A 66 2.59 2.93 -4.17
N ALA A 67 2.01 4.03 -3.65
CA ALA A 67 1.08 4.88 -4.39
C ALA A 67 1.73 5.52 -5.63
N TYR A 68 2.94 6.04 -5.48
CA TYR A 68 3.73 6.58 -6.56
C TYR A 68 4.04 5.53 -7.64
N LEU A 69 4.46 4.33 -7.23
CA LEU A 69 4.68 3.21 -8.16
C LEU A 69 3.40 2.82 -8.90
N ALA A 70 2.27 2.74 -8.20
CA ALA A 70 0.98 2.44 -8.84
C ALA A 70 0.59 3.50 -9.87
N TRP A 71 0.83 4.78 -9.58
CA TRP A 71 0.59 5.87 -10.55
C TRP A 71 1.46 5.72 -11.80
N HIS A 72 2.74 5.46 -11.62
CA HIS A 72 3.68 5.22 -12.73
C HIS A 72 3.31 3.99 -13.55
N LEU A 73 2.94 2.88 -12.91
CA LEU A 73 2.44 1.70 -13.59
C LEU A 73 1.18 2.00 -14.40
N GLY A 74 0.28 2.83 -13.88
CA GLY A 74 -0.88 3.31 -14.63
C GLY A 74 -0.51 4.08 -15.90
N THR A 75 0.56 4.87 -15.86
CA THR A 75 1.08 5.59 -17.02
C THR A 75 1.75 4.65 -18.02
N LEU A 76 2.55 3.71 -17.54
CA LEU A 76 3.19 2.67 -18.35
C LEU A 76 2.15 1.76 -19.02
N ALA A 77 1.08 1.40 -18.31
CA ALA A 77 -0.03 0.62 -18.86
C ALA A 77 -0.68 1.27 -20.08
N LYS A 78 -0.63 2.59 -20.16
CA LYS A 78 -1.15 3.37 -21.30
C LYS A 78 -0.14 3.43 -22.46
N LYS A 79 1.15 3.63 -22.15
CA LYS A 79 2.20 3.90 -23.16
C LYS A 79 2.88 2.64 -23.64
N THR A 80 3.31 1.79 -22.73
CA THR A 80 4.11 0.60 -22.97
C THR A 80 3.69 -0.55 -22.05
N PRO A 81 2.57 -1.22 -22.31
CA PRO A 81 2.04 -2.27 -21.43
C PRO A 81 3.04 -3.43 -21.22
N GLN A 82 3.93 -3.64 -22.18
CA GLN A 82 4.99 -4.67 -22.10
C GLN A 82 6.03 -4.38 -20.99
N ALA A 83 6.24 -3.10 -20.63
CA ALA A 83 7.21 -2.69 -19.62
C ALA A 83 6.74 -2.92 -18.16
N ILE A 84 5.45 -3.17 -17.95
CA ILE A 84 4.90 -3.39 -16.59
C ILE A 84 5.48 -4.64 -15.94
N GLY A 85 5.63 -5.72 -16.70
CA GLY A 85 6.37 -6.93 -16.36
C GLY A 85 6.36 -7.34 -14.90
N ALA A 86 7.56 -7.54 -14.37
CA ALA A 86 7.80 -7.94 -12.99
C ALA A 86 7.36 -6.89 -11.96
N LEU A 87 7.41 -5.58 -12.31
CA LEU A 87 7.10 -4.51 -11.38
C LEU A 87 5.62 -4.51 -10.95
N GLY A 88 4.69 -4.83 -11.86
CA GLY A 88 3.27 -4.99 -11.52
C GLY A 88 3.03 -6.14 -10.55
N TRP A 89 3.74 -7.26 -10.73
CA TRP A 89 3.68 -8.40 -9.83
C TRP A 89 4.38 -8.14 -8.50
N ALA A 90 5.47 -7.38 -8.48
CA ALA A 90 6.13 -6.97 -7.24
C ALA A 90 5.21 -6.08 -6.40
N LEU A 91 4.50 -5.12 -7.03
CA LEU A 91 3.50 -4.31 -6.32
C LEU A 91 2.35 -5.16 -5.78
N PHE A 92 1.87 -6.13 -6.54
CA PHE A 92 0.84 -7.07 -6.07
C PHE A 92 1.33 -7.92 -4.89
N ALA A 93 2.55 -8.46 -4.94
CA ALA A 93 3.13 -9.21 -3.83
C ALA A 93 3.29 -8.35 -2.57
N TYR A 94 3.70 -7.09 -2.72
CA TYR A 94 3.75 -6.13 -1.62
C TYR A 94 2.37 -5.93 -0.98
N GLN A 95 1.31 -5.82 -1.77
CA GLN A 95 -0.06 -5.70 -1.26
C GLN A 95 -0.55 -6.97 -0.55
N LEU A 96 -0.14 -8.17 -0.99
CA LEU A 96 -0.45 -9.42 -0.29
C LEU A 96 0.13 -9.45 1.12
N VAL A 97 1.37 -8.97 1.30
CA VAL A 97 1.96 -8.81 2.64
C VAL A 97 1.15 -7.83 3.47
N GLY A 98 0.70 -6.70 2.88
CA GLY A 98 -0.17 -5.74 3.55
C GLY A 98 -1.51 -6.35 3.98
N VAL A 99 -2.11 -7.22 3.17
CA VAL A 99 -3.33 -7.97 3.54
C VAL A 99 -3.04 -8.87 4.74
N TYR A 100 -1.99 -9.68 4.68
CA TYR A 100 -1.62 -10.57 5.77
C TYR A 100 -1.49 -9.81 7.09
N LEU A 101 -0.71 -8.72 7.12
CA LEU A 101 -0.53 -7.89 8.30
C LEU A 101 -1.83 -7.23 8.76
N SER A 102 -2.71 -6.81 7.85
CA SER A 102 -3.98 -6.20 8.22
C SER A 102 -4.96 -7.18 8.88
N PHE A 103 -4.87 -8.47 8.58
CA PHE A 103 -5.68 -9.50 9.22
C PHE A 103 -5.16 -9.92 10.59
N THR A 104 -3.85 -9.83 10.82
CA THR A 104 -3.22 -10.17 12.10
C THR A 104 -3.32 -9.04 13.13
N GLU A 105 -3.10 -7.78 12.69
CA GLU A 105 -2.85 -6.67 13.62
C GLU A 105 -3.89 -5.54 13.58
N LEU A 106 -4.72 -5.45 12.52
CA LEU A 106 -5.56 -4.27 12.28
C LEU A 106 -7.06 -4.59 12.25
N SER A 107 -7.89 -3.56 12.45
CA SER A 107 -9.35 -3.68 12.53
C SER A 107 -10.08 -3.42 11.20
N GLY A 108 -11.34 -3.91 11.14
CA GLY A 108 -12.35 -3.89 10.08
C GLY A 108 -12.11 -3.07 8.79
N LEU A 109 -12.09 -1.75 8.86
CA LEU A 109 -12.01 -0.89 7.67
C LEU A 109 -10.68 -1.05 6.91
N VAL A 110 -9.57 -1.20 7.65
CA VAL A 110 -8.24 -1.36 7.04
C VAL A 110 -8.14 -2.72 6.33
N ARG A 111 -8.77 -3.77 6.86
CA ARG A 111 -8.85 -5.08 6.19
C ARG A 111 -9.57 -5.00 4.86
N ILE A 112 -10.73 -4.32 4.84
CA ILE A 112 -11.50 -4.15 3.59
C ILE A 112 -10.69 -3.38 2.56
N LEU A 113 -10.03 -2.29 2.97
CA LEU A 113 -9.22 -1.46 2.08
C LEU A 113 -8.02 -2.22 1.51
N SER A 114 -7.32 -3.00 2.33
CA SER A 114 -6.16 -3.81 1.90
C SER A 114 -6.57 -4.90 0.90
N VAL A 115 -7.71 -5.57 1.11
CA VAL A 115 -8.26 -6.54 0.16
C VAL A 115 -8.62 -5.88 -1.17
N LEU A 116 -9.33 -4.74 -1.14
CA LEU A 116 -9.68 -4.00 -2.36
C LEU A 116 -8.44 -3.58 -3.15
N LEU A 117 -7.41 -3.07 -2.48
CA LEU A 117 -6.14 -2.68 -3.10
C LEU A 117 -5.45 -3.88 -3.76
N THR A 118 -5.41 -5.01 -3.07
CA THR A 118 -4.80 -6.23 -3.58
C THR A 118 -5.54 -6.76 -4.80
N VAL A 119 -6.87 -6.77 -4.78
CA VAL A 119 -7.69 -7.17 -5.93
C VAL A 119 -7.45 -6.22 -7.11
N CYS A 120 -7.44 -4.89 -6.89
CA CYS A 120 -7.19 -3.91 -7.94
C CYS A 120 -5.81 -4.07 -8.59
N THR A 121 -4.76 -4.24 -7.79
CA THR A 121 -3.38 -4.38 -8.28
C THR A 121 -3.15 -5.73 -8.97
N GLY A 122 -3.70 -6.82 -8.43
CA GLY A 122 -3.63 -8.15 -9.03
C GLY A 122 -4.36 -8.21 -10.38
N TRP A 123 -5.57 -7.67 -10.45
CA TRP A 123 -6.34 -7.59 -11.69
C TRP A 123 -5.62 -6.73 -12.74
N ALA A 124 -5.05 -5.59 -12.33
CA ALA A 124 -4.28 -4.74 -13.23
C ALA A 124 -3.03 -5.46 -13.78
N ALA A 125 -2.30 -6.19 -12.93
CA ALA A 125 -1.13 -6.98 -13.33
C ALA A 125 -1.52 -8.11 -14.30
N TRP A 126 -2.65 -8.78 -14.06
CA TRP A 126 -3.19 -9.80 -14.95
C TRP A 126 -3.56 -9.25 -16.33
N LEU A 127 -4.31 -8.14 -16.39
CA LEU A 127 -4.69 -7.50 -17.66
C LEU A 127 -3.47 -7.04 -18.47
N SER A 128 -2.41 -6.62 -17.77
CA SER A 128 -1.16 -6.22 -18.41
C SER A 128 -0.38 -7.42 -19.02
N ARG A 129 -0.60 -8.63 -18.53
CA ARG A 129 -0.04 -9.88 -19.11
C ARG A 129 -0.66 -10.21 -20.46
N GLY A 130 -1.98 -10.11 -20.57
CA GLY A 130 -2.70 -10.42 -21.81
C GLY A 130 -2.27 -9.57 -23.01
N ALA A 131 -1.82 -8.35 -22.75
CA ALA A 131 -1.33 -7.46 -23.81
C ALA A 131 -0.01 -7.90 -24.45
N ARG A 132 0.75 -8.83 -23.82
CA ARG A 132 2.01 -9.37 -24.38
C ARG A 132 1.79 -10.44 -25.44
N SER A 133 0.69 -11.19 -25.35
CA SER A 133 0.43 -12.32 -26.26
C SER A 133 -0.06 -11.89 -27.65
N VAL A 134 -0.37 -10.62 -27.85
CA VAL A 134 -0.97 -10.09 -29.08
C VAL A 134 0.04 -9.35 -29.98
N SER A 135 1.32 -9.23 -29.58
CA SER A 135 2.32 -8.64 -30.47
C SER A 135 2.70 -9.66 -31.58
N PRO A 136 2.28 -9.45 -32.84
CA PRO A 136 2.71 -10.32 -33.94
C PRO A 136 4.23 -10.17 -34.08
N ALA A 137 4.91 -11.32 -34.21
CA ALA A 137 6.30 -11.36 -34.58
C ALA A 137 6.48 -10.58 -35.90
N VAL A 138 7.08 -9.40 -35.80
CA VAL A 138 7.53 -8.67 -36.97
C VAL A 138 8.64 -9.51 -37.57
N LYS A 139 8.33 -10.15 -38.71
CA LYS A 139 9.31 -10.81 -39.59
C LYS A 139 10.14 -9.74 -40.28
#